data_1f3375380e7320592b04b46f8e56c4e4
#
_entry.id   1f3375380e7320592b04b46f8e56c4e4
#
_cell.length_a   1.000
_cell.length_b   1.000
_cell.length_c   1.000
_cell.angle_alpha   90.00
_cell.angle_beta   90.00
_cell.angle_gamma   90.00
#
_symmetry.space_group_name_H-M   'P 1'
#
loop_
_entity.id
_entity.type
_entity.pdbx_description
1 polymer ?
#
loop_
_entity_poly.entity_id
_entity_poly.type
_entity_poly.pdbx_seq_one_letter_code
_entity_poly.pdbx_strand_id
1 'polypeptide(L)'
;QAEDVSVLYRLAALSRGVFVNPALTEPFGLTLIEAAACGLPLVATEDGGPQDIIGNCDNGYLVDPLDKPQIARTLLRVLTQNDDWQRLSENGIRGVRRHYSWKAHADKYLALLHPIIARTEPSPRMCLKRRPLLYHDRAIFSDLDQNLVGDPRSLEQFIKLLRSNRKCVSFGIATGRRLDSALTLLKRNKIPQPDVLITSLGTEIHYAPNLTRDTAWRNHIDHLWN
;
A
#
# COMPACT_ATOMS: atom_id res chain seq x y z
N GLN A 1 -8.60 7.14 -17.33
CA GLN A 1 -8.98 6.11 -16.33
C GLN A 1 -7.71 5.34 -15.96
N ALA A 2 -7.67 4.68 -14.78
CA ALA A 2 -6.44 4.00 -14.31
C ALA A 2 -5.94 2.90 -15.26
N GLU A 3 -6.85 2.28 -16.02
CA GLU A 3 -6.52 1.27 -17.04
C GLU A 3 -5.74 1.83 -18.22
N ASP A 4 -5.93 3.11 -18.55
CA ASP A 4 -5.28 3.76 -19.68
C ASP A 4 -3.79 4.02 -19.42
N VAL A 5 -3.38 4.21 -18.15
CA VAL A 5 -1.98 4.52 -17.80
C VAL A 5 -1.05 3.37 -18.15
N SER A 6 -1.44 2.12 -17.83
CA SER A 6 -0.64 0.95 -18.15
C SER A 6 -0.49 0.71 -19.64
N VAL A 7 -1.52 1.07 -20.44
CA VAL A 7 -1.47 1.00 -21.89
C VAL A 7 -0.49 2.01 -22.47
N LEU A 8 -0.51 3.25 -21.94
CA LEU A 8 0.43 4.30 -22.35
C LEU A 8 1.88 3.92 -22.04
N TYR A 9 2.16 3.38 -20.86
CA TYR A 9 3.50 2.91 -20.51
C TYR A 9 3.98 1.79 -21.42
N ARG A 10 3.12 0.81 -21.74
CA ARG A 10 3.47 -0.26 -22.68
C ARG A 10 3.72 0.25 -24.10
N LEU A 11 2.90 1.19 -24.57
CA LEU A 11 3.11 1.82 -25.88
C LEU A 11 4.44 2.57 -25.92
N ALA A 12 4.76 3.32 -24.87
CA ALA A 12 6.04 4.01 -24.74
C ALA A 12 7.22 3.02 -24.71
N ALA A 13 7.09 1.89 -24.01
CA ALA A 13 8.11 0.84 -24.00
C ALA A 13 8.30 0.18 -25.38
N LEU A 14 7.23 -0.08 -26.12
CA LEU A 14 7.29 -0.59 -27.49
C LEU A 14 7.99 0.39 -28.45
N SER A 15 7.86 1.69 -28.18
CA SER A 15 8.55 2.75 -28.92
C SER A 15 9.95 3.06 -28.40
N ARG A 16 10.49 2.23 -27.49
CA ARG A 16 11.79 2.43 -26.82
C ARG A 16 11.90 3.78 -26.09
N GLY A 17 10.80 4.19 -25.48
CA GLY A 17 10.76 5.39 -24.63
C GLY A 17 11.48 5.22 -23.32
N VAL A 18 11.53 6.28 -22.53
CA VAL A 18 12.10 6.33 -21.20
C VAL A 18 11.11 7.06 -20.28
N PHE A 19 10.99 6.61 -19.03
CA PHE A 19 10.20 7.32 -18.03
C PHE A 19 11.07 8.31 -17.29
N VAL A 20 10.66 9.56 -17.25
CA VAL A 20 11.44 10.67 -16.67
C VAL A 20 10.70 11.28 -15.49
N ASN A 21 11.32 11.31 -14.32
CA ASN A 21 10.79 11.97 -13.12
C ASN A 21 11.86 12.83 -12.46
N PRO A 22 12.08 14.08 -12.92
CA PRO A 22 13.04 15.02 -12.35
C PRO A 22 12.39 15.88 -11.26
N ALA A 23 11.61 15.27 -10.35
CA ALA A 23 11.03 15.96 -9.20
C ALA A 23 12.15 16.43 -8.25
N LEU A 24 11.95 17.54 -7.54
CA LEU A 24 12.92 17.98 -6.52
C LEU A 24 13.06 16.93 -5.41
N THR A 25 11.97 16.29 -5.05
CA THR A 25 11.89 15.17 -4.10
C THR A 25 10.77 14.23 -4.53
N GLU A 26 11.05 12.94 -4.61
CA GLU A 26 10.03 11.89 -4.84
C GLU A 26 10.03 10.94 -3.64
N PRO A 27 9.09 11.08 -2.70
CA PRO A 27 9.13 10.33 -1.44
C PRO A 27 9.08 8.82 -1.62
N PHE A 28 8.35 8.30 -2.60
CA PHE A 28 8.14 6.86 -2.79
C PHE A 28 8.39 6.37 -4.22
N GLY A 29 7.71 6.93 -5.22
CA GLY A 29 7.91 6.61 -6.63
C GLY A 29 7.02 5.48 -7.18
N LEU A 30 5.73 5.44 -6.83
CA LEU A 30 4.79 4.45 -7.40
C LEU A 30 4.77 4.47 -8.92
N THR A 31 4.79 5.65 -9.52
CA THR A 31 4.81 5.83 -10.98
C THR A 31 6.06 5.25 -11.63
N LEU A 32 7.21 5.30 -10.93
CA LEU A 32 8.44 4.66 -11.39
C LEU A 32 8.31 3.13 -11.42
N ILE A 33 7.72 2.56 -10.36
CA ILE A 33 7.48 1.12 -10.27
C ILE A 33 6.52 0.66 -11.36
N GLU A 34 5.45 1.41 -11.61
CA GLU A 34 4.46 1.13 -12.65
C GLU A 34 5.07 1.20 -14.05
N ALA A 35 5.87 2.24 -14.34
CA ALA A 35 6.58 2.39 -15.60
C ALA A 35 7.61 1.27 -15.81
N ALA A 36 8.41 0.95 -14.80
CA ALA A 36 9.38 -0.13 -14.84
C ALA A 36 8.73 -1.52 -15.01
N ALA A 37 7.57 -1.76 -14.39
CA ALA A 37 6.79 -2.98 -14.60
C ALA A 37 6.33 -3.17 -16.05
N CYS A 38 6.15 -2.06 -16.77
CA CYS A 38 5.81 -2.05 -18.20
C CYS A 38 7.03 -2.09 -19.12
N GLY A 39 8.25 -2.12 -18.56
CA GLY A 39 9.50 -2.23 -19.32
C GLY A 39 10.12 -0.90 -19.73
N LEU A 40 9.73 0.22 -19.12
CA LEU A 40 10.39 1.51 -19.35
C LEU A 40 11.63 1.65 -18.48
N PRO A 41 12.81 1.96 -19.05
CA PRO A 41 13.94 2.47 -18.29
C PRO A 41 13.60 3.77 -17.59
N LEU A 42 14.23 4.02 -16.45
CA LEU A 42 13.96 5.18 -15.61
C LEU A 42 15.11 6.21 -15.68
N VAL A 43 14.75 7.49 -15.71
CA VAL A 43 15.62 8.61 -15.38
C VAL A 43 14.92 9.43 -14.31
N ALA A 44 15.41 9.39 -13.09
CA ALA A 44 14.70 9.95 -11.94
C ALA A 44 15.61 10.71 -11.00
N THR A 45 15.00 11.55 -10.15
CA THR A 45 15.72 12.31 -9.14
C THR A 45 16.53 11.42 -8.22
N GLU A 46 17.67 11.91 -7.77
CA GLU A 46 18.52 11.29 -6.76
C GLU A 46 18.01 11.50 -5.32
N ASP A 47 16.85 12.14 -5.12
CA ASP A 47 16.28 12.39 -3.79
C ASP A 47 15.02 11.58 -3.54
N GLY A 48 15.06 10.75 -2.47
CA GLY A 48 13.95 9.94 -1.99
C GLY A 48 13.88 8.52 -2.57
N GLY A 49 12.65 8.03 -2.78
CA GLY A 49 12.36 6.64 -3.19
C GLY A 49 13.02 6.13 -4.47
N PRO A 50 13.31 6.96 -5.49
CA PRO A 50 13.98 6.50 -6.70
C PRO A 50 15.36 5.88 -6.47
N GLN A 51 16.10 6.30 -5.42
CA GLN A 51 17.37 5.68 -5.04
C GLN A 51 17.20 4.18 -4.76
N ASP A 52 16.21 3.82 -3.96
CA ASP A 52 15.92 2.43 -3.62
C ASP A 52 15.43 1.64 -4.82
N ILE A 53 14.56 2.23 -5.65
CA ILE A 53 13.97 1.57 -6.82
C ILE A 53 15.06 1.24 -7.85
N ILE A 54 15.89 2.23 -8.21
CA ILE A 54 16.96 2.06 -9.20
C ILE A 54 18.06 1.18 -8.62
N GLY A 55 18.40 1.34 -7.33
CA GLY A 55 19.39 0.50 -6.65
C GLY A 55 18.99 -0.97 -6.59
N ASN A 56 17.71 -1.27 -6.32
CA ASN A 56 17.21 -2.64 -6.24
C ASN A 56 17.00 -3.30 -7.61
N CYS A 57 16.64 -2.52 -8.63
CA CYS A 57 16.24 -3.04 -9.93
C CYS A 57 17.31 -2.89 -11.02
N ASP A 58 18.32 -2.05 -10.86
CA ASP A 58 19.30 -1.68 -11.90
C ASP A 58 18.63 -1.35 -13.24
N ASN A 59 17.63 -0.48 -13.20
CA ASN A 59 16.72 -0.23 -14.30
C ASN A 59 16.68 1.22 -14.79
N GLY A 60 17.68 2.02 -14.42
CA GLY A 60 17.71 3.43 -14.79
C GLY A 60 18.90 4.20 -14.23
N TYR A 61 18.78 5.50 -14.28
CA TYR A 61 19.81 6.44 -13.82
C TYR A 61 19.21 7.49 -12.91
N LEU A 62 19.98 7.80 -11.84
CA LEU A 62 19.68 8.92 -10.95
C LEU A 62 20.29 10.21 -11.51
N VAL A 63 19.58 11.31 -11.38
CA VAL A 63 19.99 12.64 -11.85
C VAL A 63 19.68 13.72 -10.81
N ASP A 64 20.52 14.74 -10.75
CA ASP A 64 20.16 15.98 -10.06
C ASP A 64 19.04 16.68 -10.85
N PRO A 65 17.85 16.91 -10.26
CA PRO A 65 16.72 17.54 -10.96
C PRO A 65 17.02 18.99 -11.39
N LEU A 66 18.04 19.63 -10.84
CA LEU A 66 18.46 20.98 -11.20
C LEU A 66 19.56 21.01 -12.28
N ASP A 67 20.26 19.88 -12.52
CA ASP A 67 21.28 19.78 -13.58
C ASP A 67 20.66 19.39 -14.92
N LYS A 68 20.13 20.39 -15.65
CA LYS A 68 19.56 20.19 -16.99
C LYS A 68 20.51 19.52 -17.99
N PRO A 69 21.83 19.90 -18.05
CA PRO A 69 22.81 19.21 -18.88
C PRO A 69 22.98 17.72 -18.54
N GLN A 70 22.99 17.35 -17.25
CA GLN A 70 23.07 15.96 -16.84
C GLN A 70 21.83 15.17 -17.29
N ILE A 71 20.63 15.72 -17.08
CA ILE A 71 19.38 15.11 -17.52
C ILE A 71 19.41 14.87 -19.03
N ALA A 72 19.79 15.89 -19.82
CA ALA A 72 19.84 15.79 -21.28
C ALA A 72 20.83 14.71 -21.74
N ARG A 73 22.05 14.67 -21.19
CA ARG A 73 23.06 13.64 -21.50
C ARG A 73 22.56 12.23 -21.16
N THR A 74 21.93 12.08 -19.99
CA THR A 74 21.40 10.80 -19.53
C THR A 74 20.26 10.30 -20.43
N LEU A 75 19.34 11.17 -20.82
CA LEU A 75 18.26 10.85 -21.74
C LEU A 75 18.79 10.42 -23.10
N LEU A 76 19.74 11.19 -23.67
CA LEU A 76 20.38 10.84 -24.95
C LEU A 76 21.03 9.47 -24.87
N ARG A 77 21.76 9.18 -23.79
CA ARG A 77 22.39 7.88 -23.58
C ARG A 77 21.36 6.74 -23.64
N VAL A 78 20.29 6.82 -22.83
CA VAL A 78 19.27 5.76 -22.76
C VAL A 78 18.57 5.61 -24.10
N LEU A 79 18.25 6.70 -24.80
CA LEU A 79 17.50 6.65 -26.05
C LEU A 79 18.33 6.20 -27.26
N THR A 80 19.68 6.36 -27.22
CA THR A 80 20.54 6.03 -28.36
C THR A 80 21.32 4.74 -28.22
N GLN A 81 21.50 4.22 -27.00
CA GLN A 81 22.23 2.98 -26.73
C GLN A 81 21.26 1.80 -26.57
N ASN A 82 21.01 1.08 -27.65
CA ASN A 82 20.02 0.00 -27.69
C ASN A 82 20.28 -1.11 -26.65
N ASP A 83 21.52 -1.51 -26.48
CA ASP A 83 21.87 -2.60 -25.54
C ASP A 83 21.64 -2.18 -24.08
N ASP A 84 21.97 -0.93 -23.77
CA ASP A 84 21.72 -0.35 -22.44
C ASP A 84 20.22 -0.22 -22.18
N TRP A 85 19.45 0.26 -23.15
CA TRP A 85 17.99 0.35 -23.07
C TRP A 85 17.37 -1.01 -22.77
N GLN A 86 17.76 -2.05 -23.54
CA GLN A 86 17.20 -3.39 -23.39
C GLN A 86 17.54 -3.99 -22.03
N ARG A 87 18.79 -3.87 -21.59
CA ARG A 87 19.23 -4.31 -20.29
C ARG A 87 18.43 -3.66 -19.16
N LEU A 88 18.28 -2.33 -19.18
CA LEU A 88 17.52 -1.58 -18.18
C LEU A 88 16.03 -1.96 -18.18
N SER A 89 15.43 -2.15 -19.35
CA SER A 89 14.04 -2.57 -19.50
C SER A 89 13.79 -3.96 -18.87
N GLU A 90 14.61 -4.95 -19.22
CA GLU A 90 14.51 -6.32 -18.69
C GLU A 90 14.74 -6.35 -17.17
N ASN A 91 15.73 -5.59 -16.70
CA ASN A 91 16.02 -5.44 -15.29
C ASN A 91 14.85 -4.83 -14.52
N GLY A 92 14.20 -3.80 -15.10
CA GLY A 92 13.01 -3.17 -14.52
C GLY A 92 11.88 -4.18 -14.30
N ILE A 93 11.51 -4.94 -15.34
CA ILE A 93 10.45 -5.95 -15.24
C ILE A 93 10.78 -7.01 -14.18
N ARG A 94 12.01 -7.52 -14.17
CA ARG A 94 12.44 -8.54 -13.20
C ARG A 94 12.54 -7.98 -11.78
N GLY A 95 13.15 -6.80 -11.65
CA GLY A 95 13.37 -6.13 -10.36
C GLY A 95 12.05 -5.78 -9.66
N VAL A 96 11.10 -5.19 -10.40
CA VAL A 96 9.78 -4.87 -9.83
C VAL A 96 9.04 -6.12 -9.36
N ARG A 97 9.05 -7.18 -10.14
CA ARG A 97 8.43 -8.46 -9.72
C ARG A 97 9.08 -9.02 -8.45
N ARG A 98 10.40 -8.93 -8.34
CA ARG A 98 11.18 -9.48 -7.23
C ARG A 98 11.06 -8.66 -5.95
N HIS A 99 11.05 -7.33 -6.05
CA HIS A 99 11.19 -6.44 -4.89
C HIS A 99 9.90 -5.70 -4.52
N TYR A 100 9.02 -5.42 -5.52
CA TYR A 100 7.87 -4.53 -5.36
C TYR A 100 6.52 -5.19 -5.67
N SER A 101 6.49 -6.52 -5.95
CA SER A 101 5.22 -7.23 -6.05
C SER A 101 4.57 -7.40 -4.66
N TRP A 102 3.24 -7.47 -4.62
CA TRP A 102 2.50 -7.78 -3.39
C TRP A 102 2.97 -9.06 -2.71
N LYS A 103 3.35 -10.08 -3.51
CA LYS A 103 3.91 -11.32 -2.97
C LYS A 103 5.24 -11.06 -2.27
N ALA A 104 6.18 -10.37 -2.91
CA ALA A 104 7.48 -10.04 -2.34
C ALA A 104 7.35 -9.19 -1.07
N HIS A 105 6.43 -8.23 -1.08
CA HIS A 105 6.11 -7.41 0.08
C HIS A 105 5.59 -8.25 1.25
N ALA A 106 4.61 -9.12 0.99
CA ALA A 106 4.04 -10.00 2.01
C ALA A 106 5.08 -10.98 2.58
N ASP A 107 5.88 -11.61 1.73
CA ASP A 107 6.94 -12.52 2.15
C ASP A 107 7.97 -11.80 3.05
N LYS A 108 8.42 -10.61 2.67
CA LYS A 108 9.34 -9.79 3.47
C LYS A 108 8.72 -9.35 4.81
N TYR A 109 7.48 -8.92 4.78
CA TYR A 109 6.74 -8.50 5.97
C TYR A 109 6.59 -9.66 6.97
N LEU A 110 6.18 -10.83 6.49
CA LEU A 110 6.05 -12.03 7.32
C LEU A 110 7.40 -12.47 7.88
N ALA A 111 8.47 -12.43 7.10
CA ALA A 111 9.81 -12.75 7.57
C ALA A 111 10.28 -11.83 8.70
N LEU A 112 9.92 -10.56 8.67
CA LEU A 112 10.22 -9.59 9.73
C LEU A 112 9.35 -9.80 10.98
N LEU A 113 8.08 -10.19 10.80
CA LEU A 113 7.15 -10.41 11.92
C LEU A 113 7.41 -11.73 12.67
N HIS A 114 7.77 -12.79 11.97
CA HIS A 114 7.97 -14.12 12.56
C HIS A 114 8.89 -14.11 13.80
N PRO A 115 10.08 -13.50 13.78
CA PRO A 115 10.94 -13.46 14.95
C PRO A 115 10.39 -12.59 16.08
N ILE A 116 9.57 -11.59 15.79
CA ILE A 116 8.93 -10.72 16.79
C ILE A 116 7.85 -11.52 17.51
N ILE A 117 6.98 -12.21 16.77
CA ILE A 117 5.91 -13.04 17.33
C ILE A 117 6.48 -14.22 18.13
N ALA A 118 7.57 -14.86 17.63
CA ALA A 118 8.21 -15.97 18.31
C ALA A 118 8.89 -15.58 19.63
N ARG A 119 9.29 -14.30 19.78
CA ARG A 119 9.89 -13.77 21.02
C ARG A 119 8.86 -13.28 22.03
N THR A 120 7.61 -13.12 21.63
CA THR A 120 6.55 -12.72 22.53
C THR A 120 6.14 -13.94 23.33
N GLU A 121 6.66 -14.09 24.56
CA GLU A 121 6.15 -15.03 25.54
C GLU A 121 4.64 -14.83 25.65
N PRO A 122 3.84 -15.89 25.67
CA PRO A 122 2.40 -15.75 25.86
C PRO A 122 2.19 -15.02 27.18
N SER A 123 1.76 -13.76 27.10
CA SER A 123 1.40 -12.98 28.29
C SER A 123 0.54 -13.86 29.21
N PRO A 124 0.85 -13.98 30.51
CA PRO A 124 0.05 -14.79 31.41
C PRO A 124 -1.41 -14.34 31.25
N ARG A 125 -2.25 -15.26 30.79
CA ARG A 125 -3.68 -15.02 30.61
C ARG A 125 -4.24 -14.56 31.94
N MET A 126 -4.45 -13.27 32.09
CA MET A 126 -5.19 -12.74 33.22
C MET A 126 -6.61 -13.29 33.10
N CYS A 127 -6.89 -14.32 33.91
CA CYS A 127 -8.21 -14.94 33.99
C CYS A 127 -9.15 -13.99 34.74
N LEU A 128 -9.64 -12.97 34.04
CA LEU A 128 -10.71 -12.12 34.55
C LEU A 128 -12.00 -12.94 34.54
N LYS A 129 -12.36 -13.43 35.73
CA LYS A 129 -13.65 -14.09 36.00
C LYS A 129 -14.81 -13.09 35.87
N ARG A 130 -15.05 -12.52 34.72
CA ARG A 130 -16.31 -11.77 34.44
C ARG A 130 -16.55 -11.63 32.95
N ARG A 131 -17.62 -12.26 32.48
CA ARG A 131 -18.31 -12.24 31.16
C ARG A 131 -17.37 -12.32 29.94
N PRO A 132 -17.64 -13.18 28.99
CA PRO A 132 -16.91 -13.20 27.73
C PRO A 132 -17.24 -11.94 26.92
N LEU A 133 -16.62 -10.83 27.24
CA LEU A 133 -16.24 -9.90 26.19
C LEU A 133 -15.43 -10.75 25.23
N LEU A 134 -15.78 -10.73 23.96
CA LEU A 134 -15.05 -11.39 22.90
C LEU A 134 -13.61 -10.83 22.88
N TYR A 135 -12.74 -11.33 23.77
CA TYR A 135 -11.32 -11.04 23.69
C TYR A 135 -10.75 -11.92 22.58
N HIS A 136 -10.66 -11.32 21.42
CA HIS A 136 -9.94 -11.93 20.34
C HIS A 136 -8.44 -11.68 20.56
N ASP A 137 -7.63 -12.73 20.40
CA ASP A 137 -6.16 -12.64 20.55
C ASP A 137 -5.53 -11.86 19.40
N ARG A 138 -6.29 -11.59 18.32
CA ARG A 138 -5.83 -10.95 17.08
C ARG A 138 -6.85 -9.95 16.57
N ALA A 139 -6.36 -8.90 15.93
CA ALA A 139 -7.18 -7.94 15.23
C ALA A 139 -6.66 -7.74 13.80
N ILE A 140 -7.58 -7.63 12.85
CA ILE A 140 -7.30 -7.26 11.47
C ILE A 140 -7.94 -5.92 11.23
N PHE A 141 -7.14 -4.92 10.86
CA PHE A 141 -7.62 -3.63 10.38
C PHE A 141 -7.32 -3.50 8.89
N SER A 142 -8.27 -2.97 8.14
CA SER A 142 -8.10 -2.69 6.71
C SER A 142 -8.65 -1.31 6.38
N ASP A 143 -8.05 -0.66 5.38
CA ASP A 143 -8.71 0.45 4.71
C ASP A 143 -9.86 -0.08 3.84
N LEU A 144 -10.78 0.80 3.48
CA LEU A 144 -11.99 0.46 2.74
C LEU A 144 -11.80 0.63 1.24
N ASP A 145 -11.31 1.78 0.82
CA ASP A 145 -11.18 2.14 -0.60
C ASP A 145 -9.95 1.49 -1.22
N GLN A 146 -10.13 0.90 -2.40
CA GLN A 146 -9.08 0.21 -3.16
C GLN A 146 -8.34 -0.93 -2.41
N ASN A 147 -8.75 -1.23 -1.18
CA ASN A 147 -8.26 -2.36 -0.39
C ASN A 147 -9.34 -3.44 -0.27
N LEU A 148 -10.40 -3.18 0.51
CA LEU A 148 -11.53 -4.12 0.61
C LEU A 148 -12.48 -4.01 -0.58
N VAL A 149 -12.62 -2.80 -1.14
CA VAL A 149 -13.52 -2.53 -2.27
C VAL A 149 -12.68 -2.27 -3.51
N GLY A 150 -12.66 -3.21 -4.41
CA GLY A 150 -11.90 -3.15 -5.68
C GLY A 150 -12.19 -4.40 -6.50
N ASP A 151 -11.77 -5.57 -6.02
CA ASP A 151 -12.06 -6.85 -6.66
C ASP A 151 -13.13 -7.64 -5.89
N PRO A 152 -14.33 -7.88 -6.50
CA PRO A 152 -15.42 -8.61 -5.85
C PRO A 152 -15.06 -10.05 -5.48
N ARG A 153 -14.21 -10.73 -6.25
CA ARG A 153 -13.82 -12.13 -5.99
C ARG A 153 -12.91 -12.23 -4.75
N SER A 154 -11.92 -11.39 -4.68
CA SER A 154 -11.01 -11.33 -3.52
C SER A 154 -11.75 -10.90 -2.26
N LEU A 155 -12.69 -9.97 -2.36
CA LEU A 155 -13.54 -9.56 -1.24
C LEU A 155 -14.40 -10.74 -0.73
N GLU A 156 -15.01 -11.52 -1.61
CA GLU A 156 -15.80 -12.68 -1.22
C GLU A 156 -14.95 -13.73 -0.47
N GLN A 157 -13.74 -13.99 -0.96
CA GLN A 157 -12.81 -14.91 -0.29
C GLN A 157 -12.40 -14.38 1.09
N PHE A 158 -12.09 -13.11 1.19
CA PHE A 158 -11.77 -12.45 2.46
C PHE A 158 -12.93 -12.54 3.45
N ILE A 159 -14.17 -12.27 3.02
CA ILE A 159 -15.36 -12.37 3.89
C ILE A 159 -15.56 -13.80 4.38
N LYS A 160 -15.35 -14.83 3.53
CA LYS A 160 -15.40 -16.23 3.94
C LYS A 160 -14.36 -16.56 5.00
N LEU A 161 -13.11 -16.12 4.79
CA LEU A 161 -12.01 -16.31 5.74
C LEU A 161 -12.29 -15.60 7.08
N LEU A 162 -12.78 -14.37 7.03
CA LEU A 162 -13.14 -13.59 8.21
C LEU A 162 -14.24 -14.30 9.01
N ARG A 163 -15.29 -14.78 8.36
CA ARG A 163 -16.39 -15.48 9.02
C ARG A 163 -15.95 -16.77 9.70
N SER A 164 -15.07 -17.54 9.07
CA SER A 164 -14.54 -18.79 9.64
C SER A 164 -13.65 -18.55 10.86
N ASN A 165 -13.02 -17.37 10.96
CA ASN A 165 -12.12 -17.01 12.06
C ASN A 165 -12.72 -16.01 13.07
N ARG A 166 -14.01 -15.69 12.96
CA ARG A 166 -14.67 -14.65 13.75
C ARG A 166 -14.59 -14.87 15.27
N LYS A 167 -14.38 -16.09 15.71
CA LYS A 167 -14.23 -16.44 17.13
C LYS A 167 -12.87 -16.07 17.73
N CYS A 168 -11.87 -15.83 16.88
CA CYS A 168 -10.49 -15.59 17.30
C CYS A 168 -9.95 -14.24 16.83
N VAL A 169 -10.67 -13.56 15.92
CA VAL A 169 -10.17 -12.36 15.25
C VAL A 169 -11.20 -11.24 15.31
N SER A 170 -10.79 -10.10 15.83
CA SER A 170 -11.52 -8.83 15.70
C SER A 170 -11.27 -8.23 14.32
N PHE A 171 -12.31 -7.67 13.74
CA PHE A 171 -12.25 -7.01 12.45
C PHE A 171 -12.51 -5.52 12.61
N GLY A 172 -11.56 -4.71 12.18
CA GLY A 172 -11.64 -3.27 12.16
C GLY A 172 -11.50 -2.70 10.76
N ILE A 173 -12.08 -1.53 10.56
CA ILE A 173 -11.91 -0.74 9.34
C ILE A 173 -11.43 0.65 9.74
N ALA A 174 -10.42 1.16 9.03
CA ALA A 174 -9.96 2.53 9.15
C ALA A 174 -10.08 3.20 7.77
N THR A 175 -10.84 4.28 7.67
CA THR A 175 -11.10 4.95 6.40
C THR A 175 -11.15 6.47 6.55
N GLY A 176 -10.75 7.19 5.49
CA GLY A 176 -10.93 8.64 5.41
C GLY A 176 -12.39 9.08 5.25
N ARG A 177 -13.32 8.14 4.95
CA ARG A 177 -14.73 8.44 4.75
C ARG A 177 -15.44 8.83 6.04
N ARG A 178 -16.50 9.64 5.89
CA ARG A 178 -17.47 9.88 6.97
C ARG A 178 -18.28 8.61 7.24
N LEU A 179 -18.79 8.50 8.47
CA LEU A 179 -19.53 7.34 8.95
C LEU A 179 -20.64 6.88 7.99
N ASP A 180 -21.52 7.78 7.58
CA ASP A 180 -22.67 7.45 6.71
C ASP A 180 -22.23 6.87 5.36
N SER A 181 -21.17 7.47 4.77
CA SER A 181 -20.59 7.03 3.51
C SER A 181 -19.96 5.65 3.65
N ALA A 182 -19.23 5.41 4.73
CA ALA A 182 -18.61 4.11 5.03
C ALA A 182 -19.69 3.03 5.19
N LEU A 183 -20.71 3.27 6.00
CA LEU A 183 -21.82 2.32 6.22
C LEU A 183 -22.58 1.98 4.94
N THR A 184 -22.81 2.96 4.08
CA THR A 184 -23.46 2.75 2.77
C THR A 184 -22.61 1.81 1.91
N LEU A 185 -21.29 2.01 1.88
CA LEU A 185 -20.38 1.19 1.11
C LEU A 185 -20.26 -0.24 1.66
N LEU A 186 -20.25 -0.39 2.98
CA LEU A 186 -20.27 -1.71 3.64
C LEU A 186 -21.52 -2.50 3.26
N LYS A 187 -22.70 -1.87 3.35
CA LYS A 187 -23.98 -2.48 2.95
C LYS A 187 -23.98 -2.91 1.48
N ARG A 188 -23.56 -2.00 0.58
CA ARG A 188 -23.53 -2.25 -0.87
C ARG A 188 -22.68 -3.47 -1.22
N ASN A 189 -21.54 -3.63 -0.56
CA ASN A 189 -20.57 -4.70 -0.83
C ASN A 189 -20.76 -5.92 0.08
N LYS A 190 -21.81 -5.97 0.90
CA LYS A 190 -22.11 -7.09 1.83
C LYS A 190 -20.97 -7.39 2.80
N ILE A 191 -20.17 -6.37 3.13
CA ILE A 191 -19.09 -6.48 4.11
C ILE A 191 -19.72 -6.56 5.51
N PRO A 192 -19.32 -7.55 6.36
CA PRO A 192 -19.84 -7.64 7.72
C PRO A 192 -19.51 -6.40 8.52
N GLN A 193 -20.37 -6.04 9.46
CA GLN A 193 -20.11 -4.92 10.37
C GLN A 193 -18.81 -5.16 11.13
N PRO A 194 -17.85 -4.20 11.09
CA PRO A 194 -16.62 -4.30 11.86
C PRO A 194 -16.88 -4.13 13.37
N ASP A 195 -15.99 -4.69 14.19
CA ASP A 195 -16.01 -4.49 15.65
C ASP A 195 -15.57 -3.07 16.00
N VAL A 196 -14.65 -2.52 15.20
CA VAL A 196 -14.15 -1.14 15.32
C VAL A 196 -14.19 -0.48 13.96
N LEU A 197 -14.80 0.69 13.88
CA LEU A 197 -14.85 1.50 12.66
C LEU A 197 -14.25 2.87 12.94
N ILE A 198 -13.11 3.15 12.33
CA ILE A 198 -12.42 4.43 12.39
C ILE A 198 -12.77 5.22 11.13
N THR A 199 -13.32 6.41 11.29
CA THR A 199 -13.84 7.24 10.19
C THR A 199 -13.27 8.66 10.23
N SER A 200 -13.61 9.45 9.21
CA SER A 200 -13.26 10.87 9.14
C SER A 200 -11.77 11.13 9.37
N LEU A 201 -10.91 10.39 8.64
CA LEU A 201 -9.45 10.46 8.75
C LEU A 201 -8.91 10.20 10.17
N GLY A 202 -9.59 9.33 10.94
CA GLY A 202 -9.16 8.97 12.29
C GLY A 202 -9.74 9.85 13.40
N THR A 203 -10.55 10.85 13.07
CA THR A 203 -11.14 11.75 14.07
C THR A 203 -12.32 11.12 14.83
N GLU A 204 -12.87 10.02 14.33
CA GLU A 204 -14.00 9.33 14.95
C GLU A 204 -13.73 7.82 15.03
N ILE A 205 -13.98 7.24 16.21
CA ILE A 205 -13.91 5.80 16.44
C ILE A 205 -15.27 5.31 16.93
N HIS A 206 -15.75 4.24 16.33
CA HIS A 206 -17.06 3.64 16.65
C HIS A 206 -16.90 2.14 16.94
N TYR A 207 -17.60 1.65 17.97
CA TYR A 207 -17.55 0.26 18.42
C TYR A 207 -18.86 -0.48 18.18
N ALA A 208 -18.76 -1.71 17.70
CA ALA A 208 -19.91 -2.61 17.59
C ALA A 208 -20.46 -2.99 18.99
N PRO A 209 -21.73 -3.43 19.07
CA PRO A 209 -22.67 -3.67 17.98
C PRO A 209 -23.42 -2.42 17.50
N ASN A 210 -23.50 -1.39 18.34
CA ASN A 210 -24.37 -0.24 18.12
C ASN A 210 -23.64 0.96 17.48
N LEU A 211 -22.39 0.79 17.04
CA LEU A 211 -21.55 1.87 16.53
C LEU A 211 -21.41 3.02 17.55
N THR A 212 -21.26 2.66 18.82
CA THR A 212 -21.09 3.62 19.90
C THR A 212 -19.80 4.40 19.68
N ARG A 213 -19.92 5.74 19.65
CA ARG A 213 -18.76 6.64 19.43
C ARG A 213 -17.86 6.66 20.67
N ASP A 214 -16.56 6.65 20.47
CA ASP A 214 -15.55 6.83 21.50
C ASP A 214 -15.50 8.32 21.95
N THR A 215 -16.04 8.58 23.12
CA THR A 215 -16.06 9.95 23.67
C THR A 215 -14.70 10.39 24.22
N ALA A 216 -13.88 9.45 24.72
CA ALA A 216 -12.56 9.75 25.22
C ALA A 216 -11.62 10.17 24.07
N TRP A 217 -11.67 9.44 22.96
CA TRP A 217 -10.95 9.79 21.74
C TRP A 217 -11.39 11.16 21.18
N ARG A 218 -12.69 11.40 21.14
CA ARG A 218 -13.22 12.70 20.71
C ARG A 218 -12.65 13.84 21.56
N ASN A 219 -12.72 13.73 22.87
CA ASN A 219 -12.21 14.75 23.76
C ASN A 219 -10.70 14.99 23.59
N HIS A 220 -9.95 13.91 23.31
CA HIS A 220 -8.52 14.01 23.02
C HIS A 220 -8.25 14.80 21.73
N ILE A 221 -8.98 14.50 20.66
CA ILE A 221 -8.86 15.22 19.38
C ILE A 221 -9.27 16.68 19.52
N ASP A 222 -10.41 16.95 20.14
CA ASP A 222 -10.93 18.31 20.34
C ASP A 222 -9.94 19.19 21.15
N HIS A 223 -9.18 18.58 22.08
CA HIS A 223 -8.15 19.28 22.86
C HIS A 223 -6.90 19.65 22.04
N LEU A 224 -6.57 18.88 21.01
CA LEU A 224 -5.39 19.11 20.15
C LEU A 224 -5.65 20.13 19.02
N TRP A 225 -6.91 20.47 18.75
CA TRP A 225 -7.32 21.32 17.62
C TRP A 225 -7.84 22.70 18.03
N ASN A 226 -7.64 23.13 19.28
CA ASN A 226 -7.94 24.47 19.78
C ASN A 226 -6.72 25.40 19.71
#